data_7b2932c88752c1a262d87ab24adb8018
#
_entry.id   7b2932c88752c1a262d87ab24adb8018
#
_cell.length_a   1.000
_cell.length_b   1.000
_cell.length_c   1.000
_cell.angle_alpha   90.00
_cell.angle_beta   90.00
_cell.angle_gamma   90.00
#
_symmetry.space_group_name_H-M   'P 1'
#
loop_
_entity.id
_entity.type
_entity.pdbx_description
1 polymer ?
#
loop_
_entity_poly.entity_id
_entity_poly.type
_entity_poly.pdbx_seq_one_letter_code
_entity_poly.pdbx_strand_id
1 'polypeptide(L)'
;AMDTTLLRITEQTEHSMAGCPFVQVTGEEYAMPSAMHELSSAAACFTGPVTSNSATAWKRATASASMTDGARRLQGYCTNAGMTPLASEWWHFNDLDAQNKVRMTSGNGKFWLDGCVSWKMFEA
;
A
#
# COMPACT_ATOMS: atom_id res chain seq x y z
N ALA A 1 -1.13 8.58 -0.45
CA ALA A 1 -0.10 7.55 -0.61
C ALA A 1 -0.14 6.59 0.58
N MET A 2 0.28 5.37 0.38
CA MET A 2 0.43 4.41 1.47
C MET A 2 1.67 3.54 1.25
N ASP A 3 2.30 3.18 2.35
CA ASP A 3 3.35 2.16 2.41
C ASP A 3 2.73 0.87 2.97
N THR A 4 2.92 -0.24 2.29
CA THR A 4 2.25 -1.49 2.63
C THR A 4 3.10 -2.70 2.23
N THR A 5 2.83 -3.82 2.88
CA THR A 5 3.42 -5.13 2.56
C THR A 5 2.33 -6.18 2.42
N LEU A 6 2.71 -7.41 2.14
CA LEU A 6 1.80 -8.54 1.95
C LEU A 6 2.16 -9.68 2.91
N LEU A 7 1.17 -10.11 3.68
CA LEU A 7 1.28 -11.25 4.57
C LEU A 7 0.48 -12.44 4.03
N ARG A 8 1.02 -13.64 4.19
CA ARG A 8 0.26 -14.86 4.09
C ARG A 8 -0.31 -15.16 5.48
N ILE A 9 -1.63 -15.19 5.61
CA ILE A 9 -2.30 -15.48 6.88
C ILE A 9 -2.08 -16.95 7.23
N THR A 10 -1.54 -17.21 8.42
CA THR A 10 -1.31 -18.54 8.97
C THR A 10 -2.34 -18.93 10.03
N GLU A 11 -2.86 -17.93 10.77
CA GLU A 11 -3.89 -18.13 11.79
C GLU A 11 -4.89 -16.98 11.75
N GLN A 12 -6.13 -17.27 12.06
CA GLN A 12 -7.20 -16.31 12.12
C GLN A 12 -8.12 -16.64 13.30
N THR A 13 -8.38 -15.64 14.14
CA THR A 13 -9.29 -15.77 15.28
C THR A 13 -10.30 -14.62 15.27
N GLU A 14 -11.58 -14.97 15.41
CA GLU A 14 -12.65 -13.97 15.52
C GLU A 14 -12.82 -13.54 16.98
N HIS A 15 -12.97 -12.25 17.17
CA HIS A 15 -13.22 -11.61 18.46
C HIS A 15 -14.38 -10.65 18.37
N SER A 16 -14.92 -10.28 19.54
CA SER A 16 -15.87 -9.18 19.65
C SER A 16 -15.45 -8.27 20.79
N MET A 17 -15.43 -6.97 20.53
CA MET A 17 -15.17 -5.94 21.52
C MET A 17 -16.26 -4.87 21.44
N ALA A 18 -16.91 -4.58 22.55
CA ALA A 18 -17.99 -3.61 22.61
C ALA A 18 -19.09 -3.83 21.53
N GLY A 19 -19.40 -5.09 21.21
CA GLY A 19 -20.37 -5.47 20.18
C GLY A 19 -19.87 -5.35 18.73
N CYS A 20 -18.62 -4.95 18.52
CA CYS A 20 -18.01 -4.88 17.19
C CYS A 20 -17.18 -6.15 16.92
N PRO A 21 -17.54 -6.95 15.92
CA PRO A 21 -16.72 -8.09 15.52
C PRO A 21 -15.44 -7.61 14.85
N PHE A 22 -14.33 -8.27 15.16
CA PHE A 22 -13.06 -8.07 14.46
C PHE A 22 -12.30 -9.39 14.35
N VAL A 23 -11.39 -9.45 13.42
CA VAL A 23 -10.57 -10.63 13.16
C VAL A 23 -9.11 -10.32 13.50
N GLN A 24 -8.55 -11.11 14.40
CA GLN A 24 -7.13 -11.10 14.65
C GLN A 24 -6.46 -12.11 13.70
N VAL A 25 -5.43 -11.67 13.02
CA VAL A 25 -4.66 -12.52 12.10
C VAL A 25 -3.20 -12.59 12.52
N THR A 26 -2.61 -13.76 12.37
CA THR A 26 -1.17 -13.98 12.37
C THR A 26 -0.75 -14.33 10.96
N GLY A 27 0.39 -13.82 10.51
CA GLY A 27 0.86 -14.06 9.16
C GLY A 27 2.36 -13.99 9.03
N GLU A 28 2.85 -14.51 7.92
CA GLU A 28 4.24 -14.42 7.49
C GLU A 28 4.35 -13.50 6.30
N GLU A 29 5.29 -12.55 6.34
CA GLU A 29 5.54 -11.67 5.20
C GLU A 29 6.05 -12.50 4.00
N TYR A 30 5.53 -12.21 2.82
CA TYR A 30 6.10 -12.73 1.59
C TYR A 30 7.53 -12.23 1.43
N ALA A 31 8.39 -13.03 0.80
CA ALA A 31 9.74 -12.58 0.45
C ALA A 31 9.66 -11.33 -0.45
N MET A 32 10.20 -10.22 0.05
CA MET A 32 10.21 -8.93 -0.64
C MET A 32 11.62 -8.61 -1.15
N PRO A 33 11.76 -7.71 -2.15
CA PRO A 33 13.06 -7.39 -2.77
C PRO A 33 14.09 -6.81 -1.80
N SER A 34 13.62 -6.09 -0.79
CA SER A 34 14.42 -5.44 0.25
C SER A 34 13.58 -5.27 1.52
N ALA A 35 14.20 -4.82 2.59
CA ALA A 35 13.42 -4.32 3.73
C ALA A 35 12.60 -3.10 3.30
N MET A 36 11.43 -2.91 3.91
CA MET A 36 10.64 -1.70 3.71
C MET A 36 11.44 -0.47 4.16
N HIS A 37 11.35 0.62 3.39
CA HIS A 37 12.10 1.86 3.56
C HIS A 37 13.61 1.77 3.32
N GLU A 38 14.12 0.65 2.86
CA GLU A 38 15.48 0.54 2.36
C GLU A 38 15.56 1.13 0.94
N LEU A 39 16.11 2.34 0.83
CA LEU A 39 16.28 3.03 -0.44
C LEU A 39 17.51 2.51 -1.18
N SER A 40 17.32 1.44 -1.91
CA SER A 40 18.37 0.79 -2.72
C SER A 40 17.86 0.43 -4.11
N SER A 41 18.75 0.07 -5.01
CA SER A 41 18.36 -0.44 -6.34
C SER A 41 17.52 -1.71 -6.27
N ALA A 42 17.65 -2.48 -5.19
CA ALA A 42 16.84 -3.68 -4.96
C ALA A 42 15.36 -3.34 -4.71
N ALA A 43 15.07 -2.16 -4.16
CA ALA A 43 13.71 -1.71 -3.90
C ALA A 43 12.92 -1.31 -5.16
N ALA A 44 13.60 -1.09 -6.28
CA ALA A 44 12.98 -0.59 -7.51
C ALA A 44 12.02 -1.61 -8.15
N CYS A 45 10.83 -1.12 -8.51
CA CYS A 45 9.82 -1.92 -9.21
C CYS A 45 10.12 -2.11 -10.69
N PHE A 46 10.76 -1.13 -11.33
CA PHE A 46 10.98 -1.08 -12.78
C PHE A 46 12.42 -0.77 -13.12
N THR A 47 12.86 -1.20 -14.30
CA THR A 47 14.25 -1.05 -14.77
C THR A 47 14.60 0.35 -15.25
N GLY A 48 13.66 1.25 -15.32
CA GLY A 48 13.88 2.63 -15.76
C GLY A 48 12.98 3.61 -15.04
N PRO A 49 13.18 4.91 -15.28
CA PRO A 49 12.33 5.91 -14.67
C PRO A 49 10.88 5.78 -15.18
N VAL A 50 9.95 5.76 -14.24
CA VAL A 50 8.51 5.76 -14.53
C VAL A 50 7.88 6.89 -13.75
N THR A 51 7.17 7.78 -14.42
CA THR A 51 6.51 8.89 -13.72
C THR A 51 5.40 8.40 -12.79
N SER A 52 5.46 8.80 -11.54
CA SER A 52 4.47 8.47 -10.53
C SER A 52 3.17 9.29 -10.64
N ASN A 53 3.16 10.33 -11.48
CA ASN A 53 2.00 11.19 -11.70
C ASN A 53 1.06 10.69 -12.82
N SER A 54 1.32 9.53 -13.38
CA SER A 54 0.49 8.92 -14.41
C SER A 54 -0.04 7.57 -13.93
N ALA A 55 -1.34 7.41 -13.93
CA ALA A 55 -2.00 6.15 -13.58
C ALA A 55 -1.72 5.01 -14.57
N THR A 56 -1.11 5.29 -15.70
CA THR A 56 -0.93 4.31 -16.79
C THR A 56 0.51 4.12 -17.25
N ALA A 57 1.44 5.03 -16.92
CA ALA A 57 2.83 4.96 -17.40
C ALA A 57 3.52 3.65 -16.98
N TRP A 58 3.30 3.19 -15.75
CA TRP A 58 3.86 1.96 -15.22
C TRP A 58 3.45 0.68 -15.99
N LYS A 59 2.29 0.70 -16.67
CA LYS A 59 1.78 -0.46 -17.43
C LYS A 59 2.66 -0.83 -18.62
N ARG A 60 3.48 0.10 -19.11
CA ARG A 60 4.41 -0.10 -20.21
C ARG A 60 5.85 -0.31 -19.76
N ALA A 61 6.09 -0.20 -18.46
CA ALA A 61 7.41 -0.33 -17.87
C ALA A 61 7.82 -1.80 -17.73
N THR A 62 9.12 -2.07 -17.88
CA THR A 62 9.68 -3.40 -17.65
C THR A 62 9.92 -3.57 -16.16
N ALA A 63 9.41 -4.65 -15.59
CA ALA A 63 9.62 -4.96 -14.18
C ALA A 63 11.11 -5.20 -13.89
N SER A 64 11.57 -4.69 -12.75
CA SER A 64 12.93 -4.95 -12.26
C SER A 64 13.13 -6.44 -12.00
N ALA A 65 14.34 -6.93 -12.25
CA ALA A 65 14.72 -8.32 -11.94
C ALA A 65 14.68 -8.61 -10.42
N SER A 66 14.79 -7.59 -9.59
CA SER A 66 14.68 -7.72 -8.12
C SER A 66 13.24 -7.98 -7.63
N MET A 67 12.23 -7.70 -8.44
CA MET A 67 10.83 -7.90 -8.05
C MET A 67 10.53 -9.38 -7.80
N THR A 68 10.28 -9.70 -6.53
CA THR A 68 9.88 -11.03 -6.08
C THR A 68 8.41 -11.32 -6.42
N ASP A 69 7.98 -12.57 -6.31
CA ASP A 69 6.57 -12.94 -6.48
C ASP A 69 5.68 -12.23 -5.45
N GLY A 70 6.15 -12.07 -4.22
CA GLY A 70 5.42 -11.32 -3.18
C GLY A 70 5.18 -9.86 -3.58
N ALA A 71 6.23 -9.16 -4.03
CA ALA A 71 6.11 -7.78 -4.47
C ALA A 71 5.23 -7.63 -5.73
N ARG A 72 5.29 -8.58 -6.66
CA ARG A 72 4.42 -8.60 -7.84
C ARG A 72 2.95 -8.80 -7.48
N ARG A 73 2.67 -9.69 -6.53
CA ARG A 73 1.31 -9.90 -6.00
C ARG A 73 0.78 -8.65 -5.31
N LEU A 74 1.59 -8.04 -4.44
CA LEU A 74 1.25 -6.78 -3.77
C LEU A 74 0.92 -5.68 -4.79
N GLN A 75 1.78 -5.51 -5.78
CA GLN A 75 1.54 -4.54 -6.86
C GLN A 75 0.23 -4.83 -7.60
N GLY A 76 -0.07 -6.09 -7.89
CA GLY A 76 -1.31 -6.51 -8.53
C GLY A 76 -2.54 -6.14 -7.70
N TYR A 77 -2.54 -6.41 -6.40
CA TYR A 77 -3.65 -6.05 -5.51
C TYR A 77 -3.85 -4.53 -5.43
N CYS A 78 -2.78 -3.77 -5.23
CA CYS A 78 -2.85 -2.31 -5.11
C CYS A 78 -3.28 -1.65 -6.42
N THR A 79 -2.75 -2.08 -7.56
CA THR A 79 -3.10 -1.50 -8.86
C THR A 79 -4.52 -1.88 -9.30
N ASN A 80 -5.00 -3.07 -8.97
CA ASN A 80 -6.40 -3.46 -9.19
C ASN A 80 -7.38 -2.65 -8.33
N ALA A 81 -6.91 -2.17 -7.17
CA ALA A 81 -7.67 -1.25 -6.33
C ALA A 81 -7.58 0.22 -6.78
N GLY A 82 -6.92 0.51 -7.90
CA GLY A 82 -6.80 1.86 -8.47
C GLY A 82 -5.59 2.67 -7.98
N MET A 83 -4.69 2.05 -7.23
CA MET A 83 -3.45 2.70 -6.78
C MET A 83 -2.38 2.68 -7.88
N THR A 84 -1.46 3.63 -7.81
CA THR A 84 -0.34 3.76 -8.75
C THR A 84 0.98 3.46 -8.04
N PRO A 85 1.80 2.51 -8.55
CA PRO A 85 3.07 2.17 -7.93
C PRO A 85 4.11 3.28 -8.11
N LEU A 86 4.98 3.46 -7.12
CA LEU A 86 6.17 4.29 -7.22
C LEU A 86 7.33 3.45 -7.77
N ALA A 87 8.01 3.93 -8.80
CA ALA A 87 9.01 3.14 -9.50
C ALA A 87 10.21 2.72 -8.65
N SER A 88 10.59 3.52 -7.66
CA SER A 88 11.76 3.31 -6.80
C SER A 88 11.51 2.47 -5.56
N GLU A 89 10.23 2.20 -5.23
CA GLU A 89 9.85 1.62 -3.94
C GLU A 89 8.73 0.59 -4.10
N TRP A 90 9.02 -0.68 -3.87
CA TRP A 90 8.06 -1.77 -4.02
C TRP A 90 6.86 -1.70 -3.06
N TRP A 91 7.01 -1.00 -1.93
CA TRP A 91 5.99 -0.86 -0.87
C TRP A 91 5.07 0.34 -1.04
N HIS A 92 5.43 1.31 -1.91
CA HIS A 92 4.77 2.62 -1.99
C HIS A 92 3.78 2.70 -3.16
N PHE A 93 2.55 3.10 -2.84
CA PHE A 93 1.47 3.28 -3.82
C PHE A 93 0.77 4.62 -3.62
N ASN A 94 0.51 5.32 -4.71
CA ASN A 94 -0.15 6.61 -4.71
C ASN A 94 -1.62 6.47 -5.10
N ASP A 95 -2.51 7.17 -4.39
CA ASP A 95 -3.87 7.45 -4.81
C ASP A 95 -3.88 8.80 -5.55
N LEU A 96 -3.79 8.73 -6.88
CA LEU A 96 -3.74 9.94 -7.71
C LEU A 96 -5.06 10.69 -7.74
N ASP A 97 -6.19 10.01 -7.57
CA ASP A 97 -7.50 10.66 -7.52
C ASP A 97 -7.64 11.50 -6.25
N ALA A 98 -7.25 10.96 -5.11
CA ALA A 98 -7.21 11.70 -3.85
C ALA A 98 -6.21 12.87 -3.93
N GLN A 99 -5.03 12.65 -4.50
CA GLN A 99 -4.02 13.70 -4.69
C GLN A 99 -4.55 14.85 -5.53
N ASN A 100 -5.22 14.55 -6.63
CA ASN A 100 -5.80 15.57 -7.52
C ASN A 100 -6.92 16.35 -6.81
N LYS A 101 -7.79 15.69 -6.08
CA LYS A 101 -8.84 16.34 -5.27
C LYS A 101 -8.26 17.32 -4.27
N VAL A 102 -7.20 16.94 -3.55
CA VAL A 102 -6.52 17.83 -2.60
C VAL A 102 -5.94 19.05 -3.29
N ARG A 103 -5.27 18.87 -4.44
CA ARG A 103 -4.71 20.00 -5.24
C ARG A 103 -5.78 20.96 -5.71
N MET A 104 -6.94 20.46 -6.13
CA MET A 104 -8.05 21.29 -6.63
C MET A 104 -8.77 22.07 -5.52
N THR A 105 -8.70 21.61 -4.27
CA THR A 105 -9.43 22.24 -3.14
C THR A 105 -8.55 23.18 -2.32
N SER A 106 -7.35 23.54 -2.77
CA SER A 106 -6.36 24.32 -2.00
C SER A 106 -6.03 23.70 -0.64
N GLY A 107 -6.24 22.40 -0.49
CA GLY A 107 -5.97 21.64 0.73
C GLY A 107 -4.47 21.57 1.00
N ASN A 108 -4.14 21.47 2.28
CA ASN A 108 -2.76 21.32 2.75
C ASN A 108 -2.32 19.83 2.90
N GLY A 109 -3.13 18.90 2.40
CA GLY A 109 -2.91 17.46 2.55
C GLY A 109 -3.22 16.90 3.94
N LYS A 110 -3.74 17.71 4.85
CA LYS A 110 -4.20 17.26 6.17
C LYS A 110 -5.67 16.87 6.08
N PHE A 111 -5.95 15.67 6.54
CA PHE A 111 -7.31 15.13 6.62
C PHE A 111 -7.68 14.84 8.06
N TRP A 112 -8.91 15.15 8.41
CA TRP A 112 -9.51 14.64 9.61
C TRP A 112 -10.31 13.39 9.26
N LEU A 113 -10.06 12.30 9.96
CA LEU A 113 -10.90 11.11 9.87
C LEU A 113 -12.12 11.34 10.74
N ASP A 114 -13.16 11.89 10.13
CA ASP A 114 -14.43 12.10 10.83
C ASP A 114 -15.28 10.84 10.71
N GLY A 115 -15.77 10.35 11.86
CA GLY A 115 -16.62 9.17 11.92
C GLY A 115 -15.91 7.81 11.83
N CYS A 116 -14.58 7.78 11.75
CA CYS A 116 -13.83 6.54 11.93
C CYS A 116 -13.61 6.27 13.41
N VAL A 117 -13.93 5.08 13.83
CA VAL A 117 -13.59 4.43 15.09
C VAL A 117 -13.35 5.39 16.27
N SER A 118 -14.35 5.60 17.10
CA SER A 118 -14.13 6.28 18.37
C SER A 118 -13.19 5.43 19.24
N TRP A 119 -12.21 6.06 19.91
CA TRP A 119 -11.34 5.40 20.89
C TRP A 119 -12.10 4.61 21.94
N LYS A 120 -13.33 4.98 22.21
CA LYS A 120 -14.25 4.26 23.11
C LYS A 120 -14.56 2.84 22.67
N MET A 121 -14.34 2.48 21.41
CA MET A 121 -14.46 1.09 20.97
C MET A 121 -13.31 0.21 21.48
N PHE A 122 -12.21 0.80 21.92
CA PHE A 122 -11.04 0.10 22.45
C PHE A 122 -10.88 0.26 23.97
N GLU A 123 -11.66 1.12 24.60
CA GLU A 123 -11.78 1.24 26.05
C GLU A 123 -12.86 0.28 26.54
N ALA A 124 -12.51 -0.99 26.58
CA ALA A 124 -13.36 -1.99 27.20
C ALA A 124 -12.93 -2.24 28.63
#